data_8befc4511562bcb7858e99cbd6d0a0e8
#
_entry.id   8befc4511562bcb7858e99cbd6d0a0e8
#
_cell.length_a   1.000
_cell.length_b   1.000
_cell.length_c   1.000
_cell.angle_alpha   90.00
_cell.angle_beta   90.00
_cell.angle_gamma   90.00
#
_symmetry.space_group_name_H-M   'P 1'
#
loop_
_entity.id
_entity.type
_entity.pdbx_description
1 polymer ?
#
loop_
_entity_poly.entity_id
_entity_poly.type
_entity_poly.pdbx_seq_one_letter_code
_entity_poly.pdbx_strand_id
1 'polypeptide(L)'
;MRIVAGLRTQGASDEQVIVRVKSDNLFQYPTERMVANRATVCLRRLDAMVPTDAACAARGVDPNTAAEAALSLTGLMASGTPAQTDQAIFYSMICRYDIVRELVLVEVGERLQNFDYAFTAADLNAFMTRFTTEYPDAARWTESTVTRIKGSLRQTLRHAGLIGEGKGPESERLSPLFLDSDVEQALVQLGEQPLIAALTGRAVM
;
A
#
# COMPACT_ATOMS: atom_id res chain seq x y z
N MET A 1 -4.31 -8.55 -7.20
CA MET A 1 -3.62 -9.00 -5.97
C MET A 1 -4.19 -10.31 -5.46
N ARG A 2 -5.48 -10.44 -5.19
CA ARG A 2 -6.14 -11.60 -4.58
C ARG A 2 -5.72 -12.96 -5.17
N ILE A 3 -5.74 -13.09 -6.49
CA ILE A 3 -5.33 -14.32 -7.20
C ILE A 3 -3.87 -14.69 -6.90
N VAL A 4 -2.95 -13.72 -6.98
CA VAL A 4 -1.52 -13.95 -6.74
C VAL A 4 -1.26 -14.29 -5.27
N ALA A 5 -1.91 -13.59 -4.35
CA ALA A 5 -1.85 -13.91 -2.92
C ALA A 5 -2.35 -15.34 -2.65
N GLY A 6 -3.47 -15.75 -3.27
CA GLY A 6 -3.99 -17.11 -3.13
C GLY A 6 -3.04 -18.20 -3.63
N LEU A 7 -2.35 -17.98 -4.74
CA LEU A 7 -1.33 -18.91 -5.24
C LEU A 7 -0.11 -18.97 -4.30
N ARG A 8 0.31 -17.83 -3.76
CA ARG A 8 1.42 -17.78 -2.78
C ARG A 8 1.08 -18.49 -1.47
N THR A 9 -0.12 -18.34 -0.96
CA THR A 9 -0.56 -19.05 0.26
C THR A 9 -0.65 -20.57 0.05
N GLN A 10 -0.76 -21.04 -1.19
CA GLN A 10 -0.69 -22.44 -1.55
C GLN A 10 0.74 -22.95 -1.76
N GLY A 11 1.75 -22.12 -1.50
CA GLY A 11 3.17 -22.48 -1.61
C GLY A 11 3.75 -22.37 -3.03
N ALA A 12 3.04 -21.73 -3.97
CA ALA A 12 3.57 -21.56 -5.33
C ALA A 12 4.77 -20.61 -5.36
N SER A 13 5.84 -20.99 -6.07
CA SER A 13 6.96 -20.09 -6.35
C SER A 13 6.56 -18.98 -7.32
N ASP A 14 7.37 -17.92 -7.44
CA ASP A 14 7.12 -16.81 -8.36
C ASP A 14 6.95 -17.29 -9.81
N GLU A 15 7.81 -18.20 -10.23
CA GLU A 15 7.76 -18.79 -11.57
C GLU A 15 6.45 -19.56 -11.77
N GLN A 16 6.06 -20.38 -10.79
CA GLN A 16 4.80 -21.13 -10.84
C GLN A 16 3.59 -20.19 -10.88
N VAL A 17 3.61 -19.11 -10.10
CA VAL A 17 2.55 -18.08 -10.13
C VAL A 17 2.48 -17.45 -11.52
N ILE A 18 3.61 -17.00 -12.09
CA ILE A 18 3.63 -16.37 -13.42
C ILE A 18 3.14 -17.34 -14.50
N VAL A 19 3.62 -18.59 -14.48
CA VAL A 19 3.18 -19.63 -15.43
C VAL A 19 1.67 -19.84 -15.30
N ARG A 20 1.17 -20.06 -14.10
CA ARG A 20 -0.26 -20.33 -13.85
C ARG A 20 -1.15 -19.17 -14.29
N VAL A 21 -0.77 -17.94 -13.94
CA VAL A 21 -1.55 -16.74 -14.27
C VAL A 21 -1.57 -16.52 -15.80
N LYS A 22 -0.48 -16.85 -16.51
CA LYS A 22 -0.39 -16.75 -17.97
C LYS A 22 -1.22 -17.84 -18.67
N SER A 23 -1.04 -19.12 -18.30
CA SER A 23 -1.70 -20.23 -18.96
C SER A 23 -3.23 -20.10 -18.94
N ASP A 24 -3.78 -19.63 -17.83
CA ASP A 24 -5.22 -19.51 -17.62
C ASP A 24 -5.75 -18.11 -17.89
N ASN A 25 -4.88 -17.17 -18.26
CA ASN A 25 -5.19 -15.73 -18.40
C ASN A 25 -6.07 -15.20 -17.25
N LEU A 26 -5.67 -15.50 -16.00
CA LEU A 26 -6.48 -15.22 -14.80
C LEU A 26 -6.80 -13.73 -14.59
N PHE A 27 -6.09 -12.82 -15.27
CA PHE A 27 -6.36 -11.38 -15.25
C PHE A 27 -7.20 -10.89 -16.43
N GLN A 28 -7.52 -11.76 -17.38
CA GLN A 28 -8.29 -11.45 -18.59
C GLN A 28 -7.69 -10.29 -19.39
N TYR A 29 -6.34 -10.22 -19.46
CA TYR A 29 -5.66 -9.22 -20.27
C TYR A 29 -5.46 -9.68 -21.70
N PRO A 30 -5.41 -8.74 -22.68
CA PRO A 30 -5.32 -9.07 -24.10
C PRO A 30 -4.04 -9.83 -24.50
N THR A 31 -2.94 -9.65 -23.74
CA THR A 31 -1.65 -10.25 -24.08
C THR A 31 -1.00 -10.93 -22.87
N GLU A 32 -0.30 -12.04 -23.11
CA GLU A 32 0.48 -12.73 -22.07
C GLU A 32 1.51 -11.81 -21.40
N ARG A 33 2.11 -10.88 -22.15
CA ARG A 33 3.07 -9.91 -21.61
C ARG A 33 2.41 -9.03 -20.54
N MET A 34 1.19 -8.55 -20.77
CA MET A 34 0.45 -7.76 -19.79
C MET A 34 0.12 -8.59 -18.56
N VAL A 35 -0.29 -9.85 -18.76
CA VAL A 35 -0.58 -10.79 -17.68
C VAL A 35 0.66 -11.01 -16.81
N ALA A 36 1.81 -11.33 -17.43
CA ALA A 36 3.07 -11.56 -16.73
C ALA A 36 3.56 -10.31 -15.97
N ASN A 37 3.52 -9.15 -16.62
CA ASN A 37 3.90 -7.89 -15.99
C ASN A 37 3.03 -7.58 -14.76
N ARG A 38 1.72 -7.83 -14.84
CA ARG A 38 0.81 -7.64 -13.70
C ARG A 38 1.10 -8.61 -12.57
N ALA A 39 1.36 -9.88 -12.88
CA ALA A 39 1.75 -10.88 -11.89
C ALA A 39 3.05 -10.46 -11.17
N THR A 40 4.07 -10.06 -11.91
CA THR A 40 5.35 -9.58 -11.36
C THR A 40 5.16 -8.38 -10.43
N VAL A 41 4.32 -7.41 -10.81
CA VAL A 41 4.01 -6.27 -9.93
C VAL A 41 3.33 -6.73 -8.64
N CYS A 42 2.42 -7.69 -8.71
CA CYS A 42 1.76 -8.24 -7.52
C CYS A 42 2.74 -8.99 -6.62
N LEU A 43 3.61 -9.82 -7.19
CA LEU A 43 4.64 -10.56 -6.44
C LEU A 43 5.58 -9.59 -5.71
N ARG A 44 6.13 -8.60 -6.41
CA ARG A 44 7.00 -7.58 -5.81
C ARG A 44 6.34 -6.80 -4.67
N ARG A 45 5.02 -6.66 -4.67
CA ARG A 45 4.29 -6.05 -3.55
C ARG A 45 4.19 -6.99 -2.36
N LEU A 46 3.96 -8.29 -2.59
CA LEU A 46 3.94 -9.29 -1.53
C LEU A 46 5.32 -9.41 -0.88
N ASP A 47 6.37 -9.50 -1.69
CA ASP A 47 7.75 -9.59 -1.19
C ASP A 47 8.14 -8.36 -0.37
N ALA A 48 7.69 -7.15 -0.77
CA ALA A 48 7.96 -5.93 -0.03
C ALA A 48 7.29 -5.86 1.36
N MET A 49 6.29 -6.69 1.65
CA MET A 49 5.67 -6.75 2.98
C MET A 49 6.52 -7.51 3.99
N VAL A 50 7.45 -8.36 3.55
CA VAL A 50 8.39 -9.06 4.42
C VAL A 50 9.56 -8.13 4.71
N PRO A 51 9.71 -7.61 5.93
CA PRO A 51 10.80 -6.70 6.24
C PRO A 51 12.13 -7.44 6.24
N THR A 52 13.21 -6.73 5.94
CA THR A 52 14.56 -7.25 6.09
C THR A 52 14.94 -7.33 7.57
N ASP A 53 15.96 -8.16 7.91
CA ASP A 53 16.46 -8.26 9.29
C ASP A 53 16.87 -6.90 9.85
N ALA A 54 17.50 -6.05 9.03
CA ALA A 54 17.86 -4.69 9.41
C ALA A 54 16.62 -3.82 9.73
N ALA A 55 15.54 -3.96 8.95
CA ALA A 55 14.30 -3.25 9.22
C ALA A 55 13.60 -3.79 10.48
N CYS A 56 13.63 -5.10 10.72
CA CYS A 56 13.13 -5.72 11.95
C CYS A 56 13.89 -5.19 13.18
N ALA A 57 15.22 -5.17 13.12
CA ALA A 57 16.05 -4.63 14.18
C ALA A 57 15.77 -3.15 14.47
N ALA A 58 15.61 -2.33 13.42
CA ALA A 58 15.29 -0.91 13.57
C ALA A 58 13.91 -0.67 14.21
N ARG A 59 12.98 -1.59 14.04
CA ARG A 59 11.62 -1.54 14.61
C ARG A 59 11.48 -2.27 15.94
N GLY A 60 12.53 -2.97 16.38
CA GLY A 60 12.52 -3.78 17.61
C GLY A 60 11.58 -5.00 17.54
N VAL A 61 11.44 -5.60 16.36
CA VAL A 61 10.59 -6.77 16.14
C VAL A 61 11.43 -8.00 15.80
N ASP A 62 10.93 -9.18 16.18
CA ASP A 62 11.56 -10.44 15.80
C ASP A 62 11.29 -10.75 14.32
N PRO A 63 12.32 -11.12 13.52
CA PRO A 63 12.18 -11.40 12.09
C PRO A 63 11.20 -12.54 11.77
N ASN A 64 11.12 -13.58 12.60
CA ASN A 64 10.18 -14.68 12.36
C ASN A 64 8.73 -14.23 12.59
N THR A 65 8.49 -13.50 13.68
CA THR A 65 7.17 -12.91 13.96
C THR A 65 6.74 -11.96 12.83
N ALA A 66 7.66 -11.13 12.33
CA ALA A 66 7.37 -10.23 11.22
C ALA A 66 7.08 -11.00 9.90
N ALA A 67 7.81 -12.07 9.62
CA ALA A 67 7.55 -12.92 8.46
C ALA A 67 6.17 -13.61 8.55
N GLU A 68 5.81 -14.13 9.72
CA GLU A 68 4.49 -14.73 9.96
C GLU A 68 3.37 -13.70 9.80
N ALA A 69 3.54 -12.48 10.30
CA ALA A 69 2.59 -11.39 10.14
C ALA A 69 2.40 -10.99 8.66
N ALA A 70 3.48 -10.93 7.88
CA ALA A 70 3.42 -10.69 6.43
C ALA A 70 2.67 -11.81 5.69
N LEU A 71 2.87 -13.07 6.08
CA LEU A 71 2.11 -14.22 5.56
C LEU A 71 0.64 -14.15 5.94
N SER A 72 0.32 -13.75 7.17
CA SER A 72 -1.06 -13.54 7.62
C SER A 72 -1.76 -12.49 6.74
N LEU A 73 -1.14 -11.32 6.50
CA LEU A 73 -1.68 -10.31 5.60
C LEU A 73 -1.86 -10.83 4.17
N THR A 74 -0.94 -11.68 3.69
CA THR A 74 -1.08 -12.34 2.37
C THR A 74 -2.30 -13.26 2.35
N GLY A 75 -2.56 -13.98 3.44
CA GLY A 75 -3.76 -14.79 3.64
C GLY A 75 -5.04 -13.96 3.62
N LEU A 76 -5.07 -12.82 4.32
CA LEU A 76 -6.20 -11.88 4.29
C LEU A 76 -6.45 -11.29 2.91
N MET A 77 -5.39 -11.01 2.13
CA MET A 77 -5.54 -10.61 0.72
C MET A 77 -6.21 -11.71 -0.13
N ALA A 78 -5.90 -12.97 0.12
CA ALA A 78 -6.40 -14.10 -0.67
C ALA A 78 -7.87 -14.41 -0.36
N SER A 79 -8.23 -14.47 0.92
CA SER A 79 -9.49 -15.04 1.39
C SER A 79 -10.21 -14.24 2.47
N GLY A 80 -9.68 -13.08 2.87
CA GLY A 80 -10.30 -12.21 3.86
C GLY A 80 -11.59 -11.55 3.38
N THR A 81 -12.24 -10.85 4.29
CA THR A 81 -13.36 -9.96 3.98
C THR A 81 -12.94 -8.86 2.99
N PRO A 82 -13.86 -8.18 2.31
CA PRO A 82 -13.51 -7.06 1.44
C PRO A 82 -12.64 -6.01 2.15
N ALA A 83 -13.00 -5.63 3.39
CA ALA A 83 -12.23 -4.64 4.17
C ALA A 83 -10.80 -5.12 4.47
N GLN A 84 -10.64 -6.36 4.96
CA GLN A 84 -9.32 -6.96 5.21
C GLN A 84 -8.48 -7.00 3.94
N THR A 85 -9.08 -7.45 2.82
CA THR A 85 -8.41 -7.53 1.52
C THR A 85 -7.91 -6.16 1.06
N ASP A 86 -8.75 -5.13 1.12
CA ASP A 86 -8.41 -3.78 0.66
C ASP A 86 -7.33 -3.14 1.54
N GLN A 87 -7.43 -3.29 2.86
CA GLN A 87 -6.42 -2.79 3.80
C GLN A 87 -5.06 -3.49 3.63
N ALA A 88 -5.05 -4.82 3.48
CA ALA A 88 -3.81 -5.56 3.23
C ALA A 88 -3.20 -5.23 1.85
N ILE A 89 -4.02 -5.03 0.80
CA ILE A 89 -3.57 -4.55 -0.50
C ILE A 89 -2.95 -3.15 -0.38
N PHE A 90 -3.59 -2.26 0.37
CA PHE A 90 -3.08 -0.90 0.58
C PHE A 90 -1.74 -0.94 1.32
N TYR A 91 -1.62 -1.74 2.37
CA TYR A 91 -0.35 -1.94 3.06
C TYR A 91 0.77 -2.42 2.12
N SER A 92 0.47 -3.37 1.22
CA SER A 92 1.46 -3.83 0.22
C SER A 92 1.94 -2.71 -0.73
N MET A 93 1.11 -1.71 -0.99
CA MET A 93 1.51 -0.53 -1.75
C MET A 93 2.41 0.39 -0.93
N ILE A 94 2.10 0.59 0.34
CA ILE A 94 2.91 1.37 1.28
C ILE A 94 4.30 0.76 1.43
N CYS A 95 4.40 -0.57 1.52
CA CYS A 95 5.68 -1.27 1.59
C CYS A 95 6.50 -1.17 0.30
N ARG A 96 5.85 -1.15 -0.86
CA ARG A 96 6.54 -1.22 -2.15
C ARG A 96 6.94 0.14 -2.72
N TYR A 97 6.20 1.20 -2.41
CA TYR A 97 6.35 2.51 -3.03
C TYR A 97 6.59 3.59 -1.97
N ASP A 98 7.83 4.09 -1.90
CA ASP A 98 8.23 5.12 -0.95
C ASP A 98 7.33 6.35 -1.01
N ILE A 99 6.94 6.76 -2.22
CA ILE A 99 6.02 7.89 -2.40
C ILE A 99 4.64 7.66 -1.76
N VAL A 100 4.15 6.42 -1.70
CA VAL A 100 2.88 6.11 -1.01
C VAL A 100 3.11 6.13 0.49
N ARG A 101 4.25 5.58 0.95
CA ARG A 101 4.63 5.58 2.37
C ARG A 101 4.78 7.00 2.91
N GLU A 102 5.54 7.84 2.21
CA GLU A 102 5.73 9.25 2.57
C GLU A 102 4.40 10.02 2.59
N LEU A 103 3.57 9.85 1.57
CA LEU A 103 2.26 10.49 1.52
C LEU A 103 1.40 10.12 2.72
N VAL A 104 1.40 8.84 3.10
CA VAL A 104 0.57 8.36 4.22
C VAL A 104 1.15 8.79 5.57
N LEU A 105 2.45 8.58 5.80
CA LEU A 105 3.05 8.86 7.09
C LEU A 105 3.12 10.36 7.39
N VAL A 106 3.49 11.16 6.40
CA VAL A 106 3.72 12.60 6.60
C VAL A 106 2.43 13.38 6.33
N GLU A 107 1.94 13.41 5.09
CA GLU A 107 0.82 14.30 4.74
C GLU A 107 -0.51 13.88 5.37
N VAL A 108 -0.87 12.59 5.25
CA VAL A 108 -2.13 12.09 5.79
C VAL A 108 -2.06 12.00 7.31
N GLY A 109 -0.98 11.39 7.84
CA GLY A 109 -0.82 11.14 9.26
C GLY A 109 -0.77 12.42 10.08
N GLU A 110 0.06 13.41 9.70
CA GLU A 110 0.14 14.69 10.40
C GLU A 110 -1.20 15.43 10.41
N ARG A 111 -1.92 15.43 9.29
CA ARG A 111 -3.23 16.07 9.19
C ARG A 111 -4.27 15.40 10.09
N LEU A 112 -4.38 14.07 10.03
CA LEU A 112 -5.33 13.33 10.87
C LEU A 112 -5.04 13.52 12.37
N GLN A 113 -3.76 13.53 12.78
CA GLN A 113 -3.35 13.74 14.16
C GLN A 113 -3.64 15.18 14.65
N ASN A 114 -3.58 16.15 13.74
CA ASN A 114 -3.89 17.55 14.03
C ASN A 114 -5.36 17.93 13.76
N PHE A 115 -6.22 16.93 13.45
CA PHE A 115 -7.64 17.16 13.12
C PHE A 115 -7.85 18.08 11.90
N ASP A 116 -6.84 18.21 11.04
CA ASP A 116 -6.93 18.88 9.74
C ASP A 116 -7.37 17.88 8.69
N TYR A 117 -8.64 17.85 8.41
CA TYR A 117 -9.22 16.90 7.45
C TYR A 117 -9.21 17.41 6.01
N ALA A 118 -8.72 18.62 5.74
CA ALA A 118 -8.65 19.14 4.38
C ALA A 118 -7.46 18.51 3.63
N PHE A 119 -7.70 17.97 2.43
CA PHE A 119 -6.66 17.43 1.56
C PHE A 119 -7.00 17.70 0.09
N THR A 120 -6.55 18.84 -0.38
CA THR A 120 -6.90 19.38 -1.70
C THR A 120 -5.93 18.97 -2.79
N ALA A 121 -6.21 19.37 -4.03
CA ALA A 121 -5.26 19.22 -5.13
C ALA A 121 -3.99 20.05 -4.92
N ALA A 122 -4.08 21.19 -4.20
CA ALA A 122 -2.93 22.03 -3.88
C ALA A 122 -1.97 21.33 -2.90
N ASP A 123 -2.51 20.63 -1.90
CA ASP A 123 -1.72 19.85 -0.92
C ASP A 123 -0.96 18.73 -1.62
N LEU A 124 -1.62 17.99 -2.52
CA LEU A 124 -0.96 16.97 -3.31
C LEU A 124 0.11 17.53 -4.25
N ASN A 125 -0.08 18.74 -4.78
CA ASN A 125 0.96 19.41 -5.58
C ASN A 125 2.17 19.79 -4.71
N ALA A 126 1.94 20.35 -3.52
CA ALA A 126 2.99 20.69 -2.57
C ALA A 126 3.79 19.44 -2.16
N PHE A 127 3.10 18.35 -1.82
CA PHE A 127 3.73 17.05 -1.57
C PHE A 127 4.61 16.59 -2.73
N MET A 128 4.09 16.61 -3.96
CA MET A 128 4.86 16.18 -5.13
C MET A 128 6.10 17.04 -5.36
N THR A 129 6.01 18.36 -5.15
CA THR A 129 7.14 19.26 -5.26
C THR A 129 8.22 18.91 -4.23
N ARG A 130 7.84 18.70 -2.97
CA ARG A 130 8.77 18.26 -1.92
C ARG A 130 9.39 16.91 -2.27
N PHE A 131 8.59 15.90 -2.58
CA PHE A 131 9.06 14.56 -2.90
C PHE A 131 10.06 14.56 -4.08
N THR A 132 9.77 15.27 -5.17
CA THR A 132 10.69 15.36 -6.32
C THR A 132 11.98 16.12 -6.01
N THR A 133 11.99 16.98 -4.99
CA THR A 133 13.19 17.67 -4.53
C THR A 133 14.05 16.78 -3.63
N GLU A 134 13.43 15.97 -2.77
CA GLU A 134 14.13 15.13 -1.81
C GLU A 134 14.67 13.83 -2.43
N TYR A 135 13.99 13.29 -3.45
CA TYR A 135 14.31 12.00 -4.07
C TYR A 135 14.95 12.20 -5.46
N PRO A 136 16.27 11.95 -5.63
CA PRO A 136 17.00 12.21 -6.90
C PRO A 136 16.41 11.49 -8.12
N ASP A 137 15.87 10.28 -7.94
CA ASP A 137 15.24 9.53 -9.04
C ASP A 137 13.92 10.17 -9.45
N ALA A 138 13.18 10.74 -8.50
CA ALA A 138 11.94 11.45 -8.76
C ALA A 138 12.17 12.82 -9.41
N ALA A 139 13.30 13.46 -9.18
CA ALA A 139 13.68 14.71 -9.81
C ALA A 139 13.79 14.62 -11.36
N ARG A 140 13.93 13.40 -11.88
CA ARG A 140 13.99 13.14 -13.34
C ARG A 140 12.64 12.90 -13.98
N TRP A 141 11.54 12.92 -13.22
CA TRP A 141 10.22 12.68 -13.78
C TRP A 141 9.75 13.84 -14.65
N THR A 142 9.15 13.49 -15.78
CA THR A 142 8.52 14.48 -16.66
C THR A 142 7.22 14.98 -16.04
N GLU A 143 6.76 16.14 -16.47
CA GLU A 143 5.47 16.71 -16.04
C GLU A 143 4.29 15.75 -16.23
N SER A 144 4.27 15.04 -17.38
CA SER A 144 3.26 14.03 -17.65
C SER A 144 3.33 12.84 -16.69
N THR A 145 4.55 12.44 -16.28
CA THR A 145 4.75 11.40 -15.27
C THR A 145 4.23 11.86 -13.91
N VAL A 146 4.60 13.06 -13.47
CA VAL A 146 4.13 13.66 -12.23
C VAL A 146 2.59 13.74 -12.20
N THR A 147 1.96 14.20 -13.27
CA THR A 147 0.49 14.27 -13.38
C THR A 147 -0.16 12.90 -13.26
N ARG A 148 0.42 11.88 -13.89
CA ARG A 148 -0.08 10.50 -13.79
C ARG A 148 0.08 9.93 -12.39
N ILE A 149 1.20 10.18 -11.74
CA ILE A 149 1.46 9.75 -10.36
C ILE A 149 0.46 10.42 -9.41
N LYS A 150 0.22 11.73 -9.50
CA LYS A 150 -0.81 12.43 -8.70
C LYS A 150 -2.18 11.77 -8.83
N GLY A 151 -2.60 11.47 -10.06
CA GLY A 151 -3.86 10.76 -10.30
C GLY A 151 -3.89 9.38 -9.63
N SER A 152 -2.80 8.63 -9.73
CA SER A 152 -2.67 7.30 -9.10
C SER A 152 -2.68 7.38 -7.57
N LEU A 153 -1.98 8.34 -6.97
CA LEU A 153 -1.96 8.54 -5.52
C LEU A 153 -3.37 8.88 -5.00
N ARG A 154 -4.07 9.81 -5.66
CA ARG A 154 -5.44 10.16 -5.30
C ARG A 154 -6.39 8.96 -5.39
N GLN A 155 -6.26 8.17 -6.46
CA GLN A 155 -7.03 6.92 -6.61
C GLN A 155 -6.70 5.90 -5.52
N THR A 156 -5.43 5.80 -5.12
CA THR A 156 -4.98 4.91 -4.04
C THR A 156 -5.60 5.31 -2.71
N LEU A 157 -5.60 6.60 -2.37
CA LEU A 157 -6.23 7.10 -1.14
C LEU A 157 -7.75 6.86 -1.13
N ARG A 158 -8.43 7.00 -2.29
CA ARG A 158 -9.85 6.65 -2.41
C ARG A 158 -10.12 5.18 -2.17
N HIS A 159 -9.40 4.31 -2.85
CA HIS A 159 -9.58 2.86 -2.69
C HIS A 159 -9.27 2.39 -1.26
N ALA A 160 -8.37 3.10 -0.57
CA ALA A 160 -8.10 2.85 0.84
C ALA A 160 -9.20 3.40 1.78
N GLY A 161 -10.11 4.24 1.30
CA GLY A 161 -11.12 4.89 2.12
C GLY A 161 -10.63 6.11 2.91
N LEU A 162 -9.41 6.58 2.62
CA LEU A 162 -8.83 7.76 3.26
C LEU A 162 -9.39 9.09 2.73
N ILE A 163 -9.92 9.11 1.53
CA ILE A 163 -10.67 10.23 0.95
C ILE A 163 -11.96 9.73 0.29
N GLY A 164 -12.98 10.60 0.24
CA GLY A 164 -14.28 10.27 -0.34
C GLY A 164 -14.22 10.00 -1.84
N GLU A 165 -15.22 9.27 -2.35
CA GLU A 165 -15.40 9.00 -3.77
C GLU A 165 -16.07 10.19 -4.48
N GLY A 166 -15.83 10.29 -5.80
CA GLY A 166 -16.49 11.27 -6.65
C GLY A 166 -15.73 12.57 -6.86
N LYS A 167 -16.47 13.60 -7.27
CA LYS A 167 -15.98 14.97 -7.47
C LYS A 167 -16.72 15.88 -6.49
N GLY A 168 -16.00 16.72 -5.78
CA GLY A 168 -16.61 17.67 -4.84
C GLY A 168 -15.90 17.70 -3.49
N PRO A 169 -16.46 18.40 -2.49
CA PRO A 169 -15.81 18.59 -1.20
C PRO A 169 -15.42 17.31 -0.48
N GLU A 170 -16.19 16.23 -0.62
CA GLU A 170 -15.90 14.92 0.01
C GLU A 170 -14.60 14.29 -0.52
N SER A 171 -14.25 14.52 -1.78
CA SER A 171 -13.01 14.02 -2.38
C SER A 171 -11.77 14.80 -1.94
N GLU A 172 -11.95 15.85 -1.18
CA GLU A 172 -10.91 16.72 -0.62
C GLU A 172 -10.92 16.68 0.91
N ARG A 173 -11.58 15.68 1.49
CA ARG A 173 -11.64 15.48 2.93
C ARG A 173 -11.05 14.13 3.32
N LEU A 174 -10.10 14.16 4.25
CA LEU A 174 -9.54 12.96 4.86
C LEU A 174 -10.53 12.35 5.85
N SER A 175 -10.51 11.03 5.91
CA SER A 175 -11.24 10.23 6.90
C SER A 175 -10.28 9.22 7.53
N PRO A 176 -10.19 9.14 8.86
CA PRO A 176 -9.43 8.10 9.53
C PRO A 176 -9.94 6.71 9.15
N LEU A 177 -9.03 5.75 8.99
CA LEU A 177 -9.42 4.37 8.73
C LEU A 177 -9.81 3.64 10.03
N PHE A 178 -10.84 2.82 9.92
CA PHE A 178 -11.12 1.78 10.90
C PHE A 178 -10.39 0.51 10.45
N LEU A 179 -9.24 0.23 11.05
CA LEU A 179 -8.50 -0.98 10.76
C LEU A 179 -9.26 -2.21 11.30
N ASP A 180 -9.32 -3.24 10.47
CA ASP A 180 -9.77 -4.55 10.91
C ASP A 180 -8.79 -5.10 11.95
N SER A 181 -9.30 -5.80 12.98
CA SER A 181 -8.49 -6.29 14.10
C SER A 181 -7.33 -7.19 13.67
N ASP A 182 -7.56 -8.06 12.69
CA ASP A 182 -6.53 -8.99 12.22
C ASP A 182 -5.44 -8.25 11.44
N VAL A 183 -5.84 -7.24 10.65
CA VAL A 183 -4.90 -6.37 9.94
C VAL A 183 -4.10 -5.52 10.95
N GLU A 184 -4.76 -4.89 11.92
CA GLU A 184 -4.10 -4.08 12.93
C GLU A 184 -3.10 -4.92 13.75
N GLN A 185 -3.48 -6.13 14.17
CA GLN A 185 -2.59 -7.05 14.88
C GLN A 185 -1.35 -7.41 14.05
N ALA A 186 -1.51 -7.72 12.77
CA ALA A 186 -0.39 -8.01 11.89
C ALA A 186 0.54 -6.79 11.72
N LEU A 187 -0.02 -5.59 11.59
CA LEU A 187 0.78 -4.35 11.52
C LEU A 187 1.56 -4.09 12.82
N VAL A 188 0.98 -4.38 13.98
CA VAL A 188 1.69 -4.30 15.27
C VAL A 188 2.86 -5.28 15.31
N GLN A 189 2.67 -6.52 14.88
CA GLN A 189 3.73 -7.54 14.80
C GLN A 189 4.83 -7.17 13.81
N LEU A 190 4.52 -6.37 12.77
CA LEU A 190 5.48 -5.82 11.81
C LEU A 190 6.20 -4.55 12.32
N GLY A 191 5.86 -4.07 13.52
CA GLY A 191 6.44 -2.84 14.08
C GLY A 191 5.98 -1.58 13.36
N GLU A 192 4.78 -1.56 12.80
CA GLU A 192 4.22 -0.46 12.01
C GLU A 192 3.30 0.46 12.85
N GLN A 193 3.58 0.63 14.16
CA GLN A 193 2.83 1.55 15.04
C GLN A 193 2.72 2.97 14.46
N PRO A 194 3.78 3.58 13.89
CA PRO A 194 3.66 4.90 13.27
C PRO A 194 2.67 4.93 12.10
N LEU A 195 2.61 3.84 11.32
CA LEU A 195 1.67 3.72 10.22
C LEU A 195 0.23 3.54 10.72
N ILE A 196 0.01 2.74 11.76
CA ILE A 196 -1.30 2.61 12.39
C ILE A 196 -1.80 3.99 12.87
N ALA A 197 -0.95 4.74 13.55
CA ALA A 197 -1.27 6.10 14.00
C ALA A 197 -1.60 7.05 12.83
N ALA A 198 -0.79 6.99 11.76
CA ALA A 198 -1.02 7.81 10.57
C ALA A 198 -2.34 7.48 9.85
N LEU A 199 -2.73 6.22 9.81
CA LEU A 199 -3.97 5.78 9.14
C LEU A 199 -5.23 6.05 9.99
N THR A 200 -5.11 5.96 11.30
CA THR A 200 -6.26 6.03 12.22
C THR A 200 -6.42 7.39 12.90
N GLY A 201 -5.42 8.27 12.79
CA GLY A 201 -5.38 9.53 13.55
C GLY A 201 -5.19 9.35 15.07
N ARG A 202 -4.94 8.11 15.55
CA ARG A 202 -4.65 7.86 16.97
C ARG A 202 -3.23 8.31 17.29
N ALA A 203 -3.02 8.81 18.51
CA ALA A 203 -1.66 9.10 18.98
C ALA A 203 -0.81 7.80 19.05
N VAL A 204 0.48 7.92 18.76
CA VAL A 204 1.43 6.83 19.02
C VAL A 204 1.59 6.75 20.55
N MET A 205 1.17 5.65 21.14
CA MET A 205 1.40 5.37 22.56
C MET A 205 2.77 4.70 22.74
#